data_d7788a1cc2d2440802829ae1494f64f4
#
_entry.id   d7788a1cc2d2440802829ae1494f64f4
#
_cell.length_a   1.000
_cell.length_b   1.000
_cell.length_c   1.000
_cell.angle_alpha   90.00
_cell.angle_beta   90.00
_cell.angle_gamma   90.00
#
_symmetry.space_group_name_H-M   'P 1'
#
loop_
_entity.id
_entity.type
_entity.pdbx_description
1 polymer ?
#
loop_
_entity_poly.entity_id
_entity_poly.type
_entity_poly.pdbx_seq_one_letter_code
_entity_poly.pdbx_strand_id
1 'polypeptide(L)'
;VTHVDAIRQVIDWTRKNMELSGLDGIRWVVEDALKFAEREQKRGNQYDGIVLDPPTWGLGPKGEKWRLEDQLTRLCEAVASIVAPGGFIIMNTYSGISPTALETLWSRLLPSASSEVGELCLQGKDGHMIPTGSLIRLKAKS
;
A
#
# COMPACT_ATOMS: atom_id res chain seq x y z
N VAL A 1 -4.96 14.51 0.49
CA VAL A 1 -4.67 13.08 0.74
C VAL A 1 -5.96 12.27 0.56
N THR A 2 -5.86 11.05 0.02
CA THR A 2 -6.99 10.09 -0.04
C THR A 2 -6.64 8.88 0.81
N HIS A 3 -7.52 8.53 1.75
CA HIS A 3 -7.40 7.34 2.59
C HIS A 3 -8.47 6.33 2.16
N VAL A 4 -8.03 5.12 1.85
CA VAL A 4 -8.89 4.03 1.36
C VAL A 4 -8.78 2.85 2.31
N ASP A 5 -9.90 2.37 2.82
CA ASP A 5 -10.00 1.15 3.60
C ASP A 5 -11.34 0.47 3.34
N ALA A 6 -11.35 -0.85 3.32
CA ALA A 6 -12.56 -1.64 3.10
C ALA A 6 -13.53 -1.61 4.30
N ILE A 7 -13.02 -1.33 5.50
CA ILE A 7 -13.76 -1.42 6.75
C ILE A 7 -14.20 -0.03 7.23
N ARG A 8 -15.50 0.22 7.20
CA ARG A 8 -16.08 1.51 7.63
C ARG A 8 -15.64 1.93 9.03
N GLN A 9 -15.60 1.01 9.99
CA GLN A 9 -15.21 1.31 11.36
C GLN A 9 -13.76 1.81 11.46
N VAL A 10 -12.86 1.30 10.61
CA VAL A 10 -11.46 1.76 10.52
C VAL A 10 -11.43 3.20 9.98
N ILE A 11 -12.19 3.48 8.92
CA ILE A 11 -12.33 4.84 8.37
C ILE A 11 -12.86 5.81 9.44
N ASP A 12 -13.91 5.44 10.15
CA ASP A 12 -14.51 6.31 11.18
C ASP A 12 -13.53 6.56 12.34
N TRP A 13 -12.78 5.56 12.76
CA TRP A 13 -11.73 5.70 13.77
C TRP A 13 -10.57 6.58 13.30
N THR A 14 -10.09 6.37 12.09
CA THR A 14 -8.99 7.17 11.52
C THR A 14 -9.42 8.63 11.34
N ARG A 15 -10.67 8.88 10.94
CA ARG A 15 -11.22 10.25 10.89
C ARG A 15 -11.20 10.92 12.27
N LYS A 16 -11.62 10.22 13.32
CA LYS A 16 -11.54 10.74 14.68
C LYS A 16 -10.10 11.05 15.11
N ASN A 17 -9.14 10.20 14.75
CA ASN A 17 -7.73 10.46 15.02
C ASN A 17 -7.23 11.71 14.28
N MET A 18 -7.65 11.91 13.02
CA MET A 18 -7.34 13.12 12.25
C MET A 18 -7.85 14.37 12.97
N GLU A 19 -9.13 14.37 13.42
CA GLU A 19 -9.74 15.48 14.14
C GLU A 19 -9.00 15.78 15.47
N LEU A 20 -8.66 14.75 16.23
CA LEU A 20 -7.91 14.87 17.50
C LEU A 20 -6.47 15.40 17.26
N SER A 21 -5.92 15.17 16.09
CA SER A 21 -4.59 15.68 15.70
C SER A 21 -4.64 17.09 15.11
N GLY A 22 -5.81 17.72 15.04
CA GLY A 22 -5.99 19.04 14.45
C GLY A 22 -5.72 19.09 12.94
N LEU A 23 -5.85 17.96 12.25
CA LEU A 23 -5.65 17.84 10.82
C LEU A 23 -6.98 17.86 10.06
N ASP A 24 -6.93 18.22 8.79
CA ASP A 24 -8.07 18.20 7.87
C ASP A 24 -7.66 17.79 6.44
N GLY A 25 -8.57 17.92 5.49
CA GLY A 25 -8.27 17.76 4.05
C GLY A 25 -8.09 16.32 3.58
N ILE A 26 -8.50 15.31 4.36
CA ILE A 26 -8.45 13.91 3.94
C ILE A 26 -9.78 13.49 3.28
N ARG A 27 -9.69 12.99 2.05
CA ARG A 27 -10.79 12.31 1.36
C ARG A 27 -10.88 10.86 1.88
N TRP A 28 -12.00 10.51 2.48
CA TRP A 28 -12.27 9.19 3.04
C TRP A 28 -13.04 8.32 2.04
N VAL A 29 -12.55 7.11 1.80
CA VAL A 29 -13.16 6.16 0.85
C VAL A 29 -13.29 4.79 1.52
N VAL A 30 -14.53 4.33 1.69
CA VAL A 30 -14.83 2.96 2.16
C VAL A 30 -14.95 2.07 0.94
N GLU A 31 -13.86 1.43 0.57
CA GLU A 31 -13.79 0.56 -0.61
C GLU A 31 -12.59 -0.37 -0.52
N ASP A 32 -12.68 -1.50 -1.21
CA ASP A 32 -11.54 -2.38 -1.46
C ASP A 32 -10.46 -1.63 -2.26
N ALA A 33 -9.20 -1.70 -1.80
CA ALA A 33 -8.10 -0.92 -2.37
C ALA A 33 -7.80 -1.28 -3.83
N LEU A 34 -7.93 -2.56 -4.20
CA LEU A 34 -7.75 -3.00 -5.58
C LEU A 34 -8.84 -2.43 -6.49
N LYS A 35 -10.10 -2.52 -6.07
CA LYS A 35 -11.23 -1.95 -6.82
C LYS A 35 -11.10 -0.42 -6.96
N PHE A 36 -10.64 0.24 -5.90
CA PHE A 36 -10.34 1.68 -5.94
C PHE A 36 -9.27 1.98 -6.99
N ALA A 37 -8.12 1.31 -6.94
CA ALA A 37 -7.02 1.54 -7.88
C ALA A 37 -7.42 1.28 -9.35
N GLU A 38 -8.12 0.18 -9.62
CA GLU A 38 -8.65 -0.15 -10.96
C GLU A 38 -9.65 0.91 -11.47
N ARG A 39 -10.45 1.47 -10.58
CA ARG A 39 -11.38 2.55 -10.93
C ARG A 39 -10.65 3.85 -11.22
N GLU A 40 -9.66 4.21 -10.42
CA GLU A 40 -8.85 5.42 -10.64
C GLU A 40 -8.03 5.31 -11.93
N GLN A 41 -7.51 4.11 -12.26
CA GLN A 41 -6.88 3.82 -13.54
C GLN A 41 -7.83 4.12 -14.72
N LYS A 42 -9.06 3.60 -14.66
CA LYS A 42 -10.09 3.84 -15.70
C LYS A 42 -10.46 5.32 -15.86
N ARG A 43 -10.31 6.11 -14.79
CA ARG A 43 -10.56 7.56 -14.79
C ARG A 43 -9.37 8.38 -15.25
N GLY A 44 -8.21 7.75 -15.44
CA GLY A 44 -6.95 8.44 -15.76
C GLY A 44 -6.40 9.28 -14.62
N ASN A 45 -6.81 9.03 -13.38
CA ASN A 45 -6.29 9.72 -12.21
C ASN A 45 -4.92 9.20 -11.85
N GLN A 46 -4.04 10.10 -11.42
CA GLN A 46 -2.67 9.79 -10.97
C GLN A 46 -2.41 10.37 -9.59
N TYR A 47 -1.45 9.75 -8.88
CA TYR A 47 -1.09 10.08 -7.51
C TYR A 47 0.42 10.29 -7.39
N ASP A 48 0.84 11.39 -6.77
CA ASP A 48 2.27 11.72 -6.55
C ASP A 48 2.92 10.80 -5.52
N GLY A 49 2.15 10.23 -4.61
CA GLY A 49 2.63 9.30 -3.60
C GLY A 49 1.57 8.29 -3.21
N ILE A 50 1.96 7.03 -3.15
CA ILE A 50 1.08 5.92 -2.79
C ILE A 50 1.73 5.12 -1.67
N VAL A 51 1.01 4.95 -0.56
CA VAL A 51 1.44 4.13 0.57
C VAL A 51 0.51 2.92 0.66
N LEU A 52 1.09 1.73 0.70
CA LEU A 52 0.39 0.45 0.74
C LEU A 52 0.78 -0.33 1.98
N ASP A 53 -0.22 -0.75 2.73
CA ASP A 53 -0.06 -1.61 3.90
C ASP A 53 -1.16 -2.70 3.88
N PRO A 54 -1.19 -3.54 2.82
CA PRO A 54 -2.26 -4.52 2.64
C PRO A 54 -2.16 -5.62 3.70
N PRO A 55 -3.29 -6.03 4.29
CA PRO A 55 -3.30 -7.14 5.23
C PRO A 55 -2.97 -8.46 4.50
N THR A 56 -2.32 -9.39 5.20
CA THR A 56 -2.06 -10.74 4.67
C THR A 56 -3.36 -11.48 4.34
N TRP A 57 -4.38 -11.25 5.20
CA TRP A 57 -5.72 -11.81 5.08
C TRP A 57 -6.76 -10.80 5.58
N GLY A 58 -7.96 -10.85 5.00
CA GLY A 58 -9.05 -9.97 5.40
C GLY A 58 -10.38 -10.33 4.74
N LEU A 59 -11.39 -9.52 5.05
CA LEU A 59 -12.70 -9.54 4.41
C LEU A 59 -12.97 -8.19 3.76
N GLY A 60 -13.46 -8.23 2.55
CA GLY A 60 -13.96 -7.04 1.86
C GLY A 60 -15.29 -6.54 2.44
N PRO A 61 -15.80 -5.37 1.99
CA PRO A 61 -17.00 -4.72 2.52
C PRO A 61 -18.27 -5.58 2.40
N LYS A 62 -18.29 -6.55 1.52
CA LYS A 62 -19.42 -7.49 1.30
C LYS A 62 -19.09 -8.92 1.73
N GLY A 63 -18.04 -9.10 2.55
CA GLY A 63 -17.59 -10.41 3.03
C GLY A 63 -16.73 -11.20 2.04
N GLU A 64 -16.26 -10.55 0.95
CA GLU A 64 -15.32 -11.17 0.02
C GLU A 64 -14.01 -11.52 0.72
N LYS A 65 -13.49 -12.71 0.50
CA LYS A 65 -12.21 -13.13 1.06
C LYS A 65 -11.07 -12.42 0.34
N TRP A 66 -10.21 -11.78 1.11
CA TRP A 66 -8.95 -11.20 0.67
C TRP A 66 -7.78 -12.06 1.15
N ARG A 67 -6.90 -12.43 0.24
CA ARG A 67 -5.59 -13.02 0.54
C ARG A 67 -4.55 -12.30 -0.29
N LEU A 68 -3.53 -11.76 0.37
CA LEU A 68 -2.49 -10.96 -0.30
C LEU A 68 -1.76 -11.78 -1.37
N GLU A 69 -1.42 -13.04 -1.07
CA GLU A 69 -0.73 -13.93 -2.01
C GLU A 69 -1.49 -14.09 -3.34
N ASP A 70 -2.82 -14.15 -3.29
CA ASP A 70 -3.66 -14.33 -4.47
C ASP A 70 -3.86 -13.01 -5.26
N GLN A 71 -3.75 -11.86 -4.60
CA GLN A 71 -4.10 -10.54 -5.14
C GLN A 71 -2.91 -9.60 -5.33
N LEU A 72 -1.72 -9.97 -4.82
CA LEU A 72 -0.55 -9.09 -4.79
C LEU A 72 -0.20 -8.53 -6.17
N THR A 73 -0.05 -9.40 -7.16
CA THR A 73 0.35 -8.98 -8.51
C THR A 73 -0.67 -8.00 -9.09
N ARG A 74 -1.94 -8.33 -9.01
CA ARG A 74 -3.04 -7.49 -9.53
C ARG A 74 -3.13 -6.14 -8.82
N LEU A 75 -2.93 -6.13 -7.48
CA LEU A 75 -2.89 -4.88 -6.72
C LEU A 75 -1.71 -4.00 -7.17
N CYS A 76 -0.51 -4.59 -7.29
CA CYS A 76 0.68 -3.86 -7.72
C CYS A 76 0.56 -3.34 -9.16
N GLU A 77 -0.04 -4.11 -10.09
CA GLU A 77 -0.34 -3.67 -11.46
C GLU A 77 -1.27 -2.45 -11.48
N ALA A 78 -2.37 -2.52 -10.73
CA ALA A 78 -3.31 -1.40 -10.63
C ALA A 78 -2.66 -0.15 -10.03
N VAL A 79 -1.84 -0.31 -8.98
CA VAL A 79 -1.12 0.79 -8.33
C VAL A 79 -0.05 1.39 -9.25
N ALA A 80 0.73 0.55 -9.96
CA ALA A 80 1.72 1.02 -10.93
C ALA A 80 1.11 1.87 -12.03
N SER A 81 -0.15 1.60 -12.40
CA SER A 81 -0.84 2.35 -13.46
C SER A 81 -1.34 3.73 -13.02
N ILE A 82 -1.40 4.00 -11.72
CA ILE A 82 -1.92 5.27 -11.17
C ILE A 82 -0.85 6.10 -10.44
N VAL A 83 0.39 5.65 -10.36
CA VAL A 83 1.48 6.50 -9.87
C VAL A 83 1.86 7.52 -10.94
N ALA A 84 1.98 8.78 -10.55
CA ALA A 84 2.39 9.86 -11.45
C ALA A 84 3.88 9.74 -11.86
N PRO A 85 4.26 10.25 -13.04
CA PRO A 85 5.68 10.43 -13.36
C PRO A 85 6.40 11.19 -12.25
N GLY A 86 7.55 10.71 -11.80
CA GLY A 86 8.27 11.29 -10.66
C GLY A 86 7.61 11.04 -9.29
N GLY A 87 6.51 10.33 -9.23
CA GLY A 87 5.85 9.93 -7.98
C GLY A 87 6.59 8.83 -7.22
N PHE A 88 6.08 8.44 -6.06
CA PHE A 88 6.68 7.38 -5.25
C PHE A 88 5.64 6.36 -4.77
N ILE A 89 6.13 5.15 -4.49
CA ILE A 89 5.35 4.09 -3.84
C ILE A 89 6.13 3.59 -2.63
N ILE A 90 5.44 3.42 -1.50
CA ILE A 90 5.96 2.73 -0.32
C ILE A 90 5.02 1.58 -0.04
N MET A 91 5.54 0.36 0.01
CA MET A 91 4.74 -0.82 0.31
C MET A 91 5.39 -1.65 1.40
N ASN A 92 4.59 -1.98 2.42
CA ASN A 92 4.95 -2.93 3.45
C ASN A 92 4.10 -4.21 3.32
N THR A 93 4.71 -5.37 3.58
CA THR A 93 4.01 -6.65 3.67
C THR A 93 4.47 -7.38 4.91
N TYR A 94 3.52 -7.97 5.67
CA TYR A 94 3.83 -8.52 7.00
C TYR A 94 4.50 -9.89 6.95
N SER A 95 4.00 -10.83 6.16
CA SER A 95 4.54 -12.20 6.11
C SER A 95 4.29 -12.86 4.76
N GLY A 96 5.05 -13.90 4.47
CA GLY A 96 4.87 -14.72 3.26
C GLY A 96 5.48 -14.14 1.99
N ILE A 97 5.84 -12.86 1.97
CA ILE A 97 6.39 -12.19 0.78
C ILE A 97 7.80 -11.68 1.11
N SER A 98 8.82 -12.27 0.48
CA SER A 98 10.20 -11.85 0.71
C SER A 98 10.52 -10.51 0.05
N PRO A 99 11.54 -9.77 0.55
CA PRO A 99 12.03 -8.55 -0.10
C PRO A 99 12.38 -8.78 -1.58
N THR A 100 13.04 -9.90 -1.91
CA THR A 100 13.41 -10.26 -3.29
C THR A 100 12.18 -10.48 -4.17
N ALA A 101 11.10 -11.06 -3.64
CA ALA A 101 9.86 -11.25 -4.40
C ALA A 101 9.20 -9.90 -4.72
N LEU A 102 9.17 -8.96 -3.77
CA LEU A 102 8.69 -7.60 -3.99
C LEU A 102 9.54 -6.87 -5.03
N GLU A 103 10.86 -6.93 -4.91
CA GLU A 103 11.78 -6.30 -5.86
C GLU A 103 11.59 -6.84 -7.27
N THR A 104 11.49 -8.16 -7.42
CA THR A 104 11.25 -8.82 -8.72
C THR A 104 9.93 -8.37 -9.33
N LEU A 105 8.86 -8.32 -8.54
CA LEU A 105 7.54 -7.91 -9.02
C LEU A 105 7.56 -6.45 -9.50
N TRP A 106 8.06 -5.54 -8.66
CA TRP A 106 8.04 -4.11 -8.96
C TRP A 106 9.02 -3.71 -10.09
N SER A 107 10.17 -4.37 -10.22
CA SER A 107 11.10 -4.14 -11.34
C SER A 107 10.50 -4.52 -12.70
N ARG A 108 9.56 -5.46 -12.73
CA ARG A 108 8.79 -5.80 -13.94
C ARG A 108 7.71 -4.77 -14.26
N LEU A 109 7.03 -4.23 -13.23
CA LEU A 109 5.93 -3.27 -13.39
C LEU A 109 6.42 -1.85 -13.66
N LEU A 110 7.51 -1.45 -13.03
CA LEU A 110 8.13 -0.14 -13.15
C LEU A 110 9.65 -0.27 -13.40
N PRO A 111 10.07 -0.76 -14.58
CA PRO A 111 11.46 -1.11 -14.85
C PRO A 111 12.44 0.08 -14.80
N SER A 112 11.93 1.30 -14.94
CA SER A 112 12.74 2.53 -14.86
C SER A 112 12.75 3.18 -13.48
N ALA A 113 11.99 2.65 -12.51
CA ALA A 113 11.96 3.19 -11.16
C ALA A 113 13.25 2.82 -10.41
N SER A 114 13.73 3.71 -9.56
CA SER A 114 14.70 3.33 -8.53
C SER A 114 13.97 2.67 -7.36
N SER A 115 14.60 1.66 -6.76
CA SER A 115 14.02 0.92 -5.64
C SER A 115 15.01 0.75 -4.50
N GLU A 116 14.47 0.77 -3.29
CA GLU A 116 15.13 0.30 -2.07
C GLU A 116 14.24 -0.78 -1.46
N VAL A 117 14.80 -1.94 -1.17
CA VAL A 117 14.06 -3.06 -0.61
C VAL A 117 14.79 -3.64 0.59
N GLY A 118 14.06 -4.09 1.59
CA GLY A 118 14.64 -4.68 2.78
C GLY A 118 13.59 -5.24 3.73
N GLU A 119 14.07 -5.77 4.85
CA GLU A 119 13.23 -6.23 5.94
C GLU A 119 13.03 -5.11 6.96
N LEU A 120 11.80 -4.84 7.33
CA LEU A 120 11.48 -3.98 8.46
C LEU A 120 11.72 -4.72 9.76
N CYS A 121 12.45 -4.09 10.66
CA CYS A 121 12.73 -4.65 11.99
C CYS A 121 12.44 -3.62 13.08
N LEU A 122 11.92 -4.08 14.19
CA LEU A 122 11.88 -3.34 15.45
C LEU A 122 13.08 -3.76 16.32
N GLN A 123 13.79 -2.79 16.86
CA GLN A 123 14.88 -3.07 17.79
C GLN A 123 14.32 -3.18 19.22
N GLY A 124 14.52 -4.33 19.84
CA GLY A 124 14.26 -4.55 21.26
C GLY A 124 15.22 -3.76 22.15
N LYS A 125 14.84 -3.57 23.41
CA LYS A 125 15.70 -2.88 24.41
C LYS A 125 17.04 -3.59 24.66
N ASP A 126 17.10 -4.88 24.41
CA ASP A 126 18.28 -5.75 24.50
C ASP A 126 19.15 -5.79 23.24
N GLY A 127 18.76 -5.00 22.21
CA GLY A 127 19.46 -4.92 20.94
C GLY A 127 19.05 -5.96 19.90
N HIS A 128 18.19 -6.93 20.25
CA HIS A 128 17.67 -7.89 19.28
C HIS A 128 16.76 -7.23 18.26
N MET A 129 16.86 -7.66 17.00
CA MET A 129 16.02 -7.20 15.91
C MET A 129 14.84 -8.14 15.73
N ILE A 130 13.62 -7.60 15.75
CA ILE A 130 12.37 -8.35 15.54
C ILE A 130 11.87 -8.01 14.14
N PRO A 131 11.91 -8.94 13.18
CA PRO A 131 11.39 -8.69 11.85
C PRO A 131 9.88 -8.48 11.89
N THR A 132 9.39 -7.45 11.17
CA THR A 132 7.99 -7.06 11.12
C THR A 132 7.40 -7.12 9.73
N GLY A 133 8.21 -7.38 8.71
CA GLY A 133 7.76 -7.54 7.32
C GLY A 133 8.78 -7.09 6.30
N SER A 134 8.39 -7.17 5.05
CA SER A 134 9.20 -6.69 3.93
C SER A 134 8.74 -5.31 3.50
N LEU A 135 9.69 -4.41 3.26
CA LEU A 135 9.45 -3.04 2.80
C LEU A 135 10.08 -2.82 1.44
N ILE A 136 9.36 -2.16 0.55
CA ILE A 136 9.92 -1.58 -0.66
C ILE A 136 9.54 -0.11 -0.78
N ARG A 137 10.48 0.71 -1.20
CA ARG A 137 10.31 2.11 -1.60
C ARG A 137 10.68 2.24 -3.07
N LEU A 138 9.83 2.87 -3.84
CA LEU A 138 10.02 3.07 -5.28
C LEU A 138 9.90 4.55 -5.60
N LYS A 139 10.74 5.02 -6.51
CA LYS A 139 10.63 6.35 -7.12
C LYS A 139 10.45 6.16 -8.61
N ALA A 140 9.25 6.49 -9.11
CA ALA A 140 8.97 6.46 -10.54
C ALA A 140 9.84 7.48 -11.27
N LYS A 141 10.28 7.16 -12.49
CA LYS A 141 11.01 8.10 -13.33
C LYS A 141 10.08 9.22 -13.80
N SER A 142 10.62 10.42 -13.86
CA SER A 142 9.95 11.61 -14.45
C SER A 142 9.77 11.46 -15.95
#